data_6484d7f7ac1b492df7ffb704fee22d68
#
_entry.id   6484d7f7ac1b492df7ffb704fee22d68
#
_cell.length_a   1.000
_cell.length_b   1.000
_cell.length_c   1.000
_cell.angle_alpha   90.00
_cell.angle_beta   90.00
_cell.angle_gamma   90.00
#
_symmetry.space_group_name_H-M   'P 1'
#
loop_
_entity.id
_entity.type
_entity.pdbx_description
1 polymer ?
#
loop_
_entity_poly.entity_id
_entity_poly.type
_entity_poly.pdbx_seq_one_letter_code
_entity_poly.pdbx_strand_id
1 'polypeptide(L)'
;MNYNKLAAFPENFLWGASTSAYQVEGAWNEDGKGPSVIDARDSYPEGTTDFKVASDHYHRYKEDVALFAEMGFKAYRFSIAWTRIIPGGDGDINPKGIEFYSNLIDELLKYKIEPIVTMYHFDLPNALQEKGGWSKRSVIDAFERYSKVLFEHFGDRVKYWLTINEQNMMILHGSALGTLDPNLKNPKKELYQQNHHMLVAQAKAMNLCHEMLPEAKIGPAPNIALIYPASSKPEDVVAAFNYNAIRNWLYLDMAVHGRYNTTAWAYMKEKGYTPVIEDGDMEILRSAKPDFIAFNYYTSQTAEASRGDGSDEAARGGDQHLKTGEDGVYRGSANPNLEKNDFGWEIDPVGFRSTLREIYDRYQLPLIITENGLGAFDQLEENDTVNDDYRIDYVKQHIEQIQWAMTDGVDVFGYSPWSAIDLISTHQGCSKRYGFIYVNRDEFDLKDLRRIRKKSFYWYKELIASNGASLN
;
A
#
# COMPACT_ATOMS: atom_id res chain seq x y z
N MET A 1 -11.94 16.02 21.80
CA MET A 1 -13.17 15.80 22.57
C MET A 1 -12.90 14.70 23.58
N ASN A 2 -13.38 14.78 24.80
CA ASN A 2 -13.27 13.70 25.78
C ASN A 2 -14.58 12.92 25.77
N TYR A 3 -14.52 11.63 25.56
CA TYR A 3 -15.68 10.75 25.56
C TYR A 3 -15.77 9.97 26.87
N ASN A 4 -16.97 9.79 27.40
CA ASN A 4 -17.19 8.96 28.59
C ASN A 4 -17.05 7.47 28.29
N LYS A 5 -17.26 7.09 27.04
CA LYS A 5 -17.13 5.71 26.56
C LYS A 5 -16.74 5.72 25.09
N LEU A 6 -15.77 4.90 24.72
CA LEU A 6 -15.38 4.70 23.33
C LEU A 6 -16.31 3.70 22.63
N ALA A 7 -16.44 3.83 21.32
CA ALA A 7 -17.18 2.90 20.48
C ALA A 7 -16.53 1.50 20.54
N ALA A 8 -17.35 0.46 20.57
CA ALA A 8 -16.85 -0.90 20.37
C ALA A 8 -16.60 -1.15 18.88
N PHE A 9 -15.65 -2.02 18.56
CA PHE A 9 -15.50 -2.51 17.18
C PHE A 9 -16.74 -3.31 16.76
N PRO A 10 -17.21 -3.15 15.51
CA PRO A 10 -18.32 -3.96 14.97
C PRO A 10 -18.00 -5.46 15.06
N GLU A 11 -19.01 -6.31 15.22
CA GLU A 11 -18.83 -7.77 15.27
C GLU A 11 -18.22 -8.34 13.98
N ASN A 12 -18.49 -7.70 12.84
CA ASN A 12 -17.99 -8.05 11.52
C ASN A 12 -16.73 -7.26 11.12
N PHE A 13 -16.03 -6.63 12.07
CA PHE A 13 -14.80 -5.90 11.80
C PHE A 13 -13.74 -6.83 11.21
N LEU A 14 -13.14 -6.44 10.07
CA LEU A 14 -12.17 -7.26 9.35
C LEU A 14 -10.77 -7.10 9.95
N TRP A 15 -10.51 -7.83 11.02
CA TRP A 15 -9.19 -8.00 11.59
C TRP A 15 -8.33 -8.87 10.70
N GLY A 16 -7.18 -8.40 10.25
CA GLY A 16 -6.30 -9.20 9.40
C GLY A 16 -4.87 -8.72 9.42
N ALA A 17 -4.15 -9.03 8.37
CA ALA A 17 -2.85 -8.45 8.04
C ALA A 17 -2.62 -8.50 6.53
N SER A 18 -1.55 -7.86 6.08
CA SER A 18 -1.25 -7.67 4.66
C SER A 18 0.08 -8.28 4.24
N THR A 19 0.20 -8.59 2.95
CA THR A 19 1.46 -8.84 2.25
C THR A 19 1.36 -8.36 0.80
N SER A 20 2.47 -8.38 0.06
CA SER A 20 2.47 -8.22 -1.40
C SER A 20 3.18 -9.39 -2.08
N ALA A 21 2.79 -9.68 -3.31
CA ALA A 21 3.28 -10.84 -4.07
C ALA A 21 4.81 -10.87 -4.16
N TYR A 22 5.43 -9.82 -4.72
CA TYR A 22 6.88 -9.84 -4.93
C TYR A 22 7.70 -9.88 -3.64
N GLN A 23 7.14 -9.41 -2.51
CA GLN A 23 7.86 -9.36 -1.23
C GLN A 23 7.83 -10.67 -0.44
N VAL A 24 6.84 -11.55 -0.70
CA VAL A 24 6.68 -12.80 0.06
C VAL A 24 6.76 -14.07 -0.77
N GLU A 25 6.29 -14.05 -2.03
CA GLU A 25 6.05 -15.29 -2.79
C GLU A 25 7.32 -16.04 -3.13
N GLY A 26 8.33 -15.36 -3.65
CA GLY A 26 9.45 -16.03 -4.31
C GLY A 26 9.04 -16.72 -5.62
N ALA A 27 9.63 -17.85 -5.95
CA ALA A 27 9.31 -18.62 -7.17
C ALA A 27 9.21 -17.73 -8.44
N TRP A 28 10.12 -16.78 -8.56
CA TRP A 28 10.06 -15.64 -9.49
C TRP A 28 10.01 -16.04 -10.98
N ASN A 29 10.50 -17.25 -11.34
CA ASN A 29 10.54 -17.79 -12.69
C ASN A 29 9.92 -19.18 -12.79
N GLU A 30 9.07 -19.58 -11.83
CA GLU A 30 8.43 -20.89 -11.81
C GLU A 30 7.01 -20.82 -12.40
N ASP A 31 6.53 -21.99 -12.86
CA ASP A 31 5.18 -22.21 -13.37
C ASP A 31 4.73 -21.19 -14.43
N GLY A 32 5.66 -20.74 -15.27
CA GLY A 32 5.40 -19.84 -16.38
C GLY A 32 5.22 -18.36 -16.00
N LYS A 33 5.57 -17.96 -14.77
CA LYS A 33 5.61 -16.56 -14.40
C LYS A 33 6.60 -15.79 -15.27
N GLY A 34 6.15 -14.67 -15.83
CA GLY A 34 7.02 -13.71 -16.51
C GLY A 34 7.76 -12.81 -15.53
N PRO A 35 8.86 -12.15 -15.96
CA PRO A 35 9.57 -11.20 -15.12
C PRO A 35 8.78 -9.92 -14.95
N SER A 36 8.75 -9.39 -13.72
CA SER A 36 8.32 -8.03 -13.42
C SER A 36 9.50 -7.07 -13.47
N VAL A 37 9.23 -5.75 -13.39
CA VAL A 37 10.26 -4.71 -13.23
C VAL A 37 11.09 -4.92 -11.96
N ILE A 38 10.56 -5.59 -10.95
CA ILE A 38 11.28 -5.94 -9.72
C ILE A 38 12.26 -7.09 -9.97
N ASP A 39 11.81 -8.12 -10.68
CA ASP A 39 12.66 -9.27 -11.04
C ASP A 39 13.79 -8.90 -12.00
N ALA A 40 13.55 -7.90 -12.85
CA ALA A 40 14.48 -7.44 -13.88
C ALA A 40 15.49 -6.39 -13.38
N ARG A 41 15.53 -6.07 -12.08
CA ARG A 41 16.49 -5.13 -11.53
C ARG A 41 17.92 -5.68 -11.62
N ASP A 42 18.84 -4.84 -12.11
CA ASP A 42 20.26 -5.16 -12.21
C ASP A 42 21.00 -5.01 -10.88
N SER A 43 20.43 -4.23 -9.95
CA SER A 43 21.07 -3.92 -8.66
C SER A 43 20.03 -3.70 -7.57
N TYR A 44 20.45 -3.97 -6.35
CA TYR A 44 19.70 -3.75 -5.12
C TYR A 44 20.51 -2.83 -4.20
N PRO A 45 19.90 -2.18 -3.19
CA PRO A 45 20.65 -1.43 -2.19
C PRO A 45 21.76 -2.29 -1.58
N GLU A 46 22.91 -1.70 -1.32
CA GLU A 46 24.07 -2.40 -0.78
C GLU A 46 23.72 -3.16 0.50
N GLY A 47 24.15 -4.42 0.59
CA GLY A 47 23.89 -5.27 1.75
C GLY A 47 22.48 -5.87 1.81
N THR A 48 21.64 -5.71 0.77
CA THR A 48 20.29 -6.27 0.73
C THR A 48 20.15 -7.41 -0.27
N THR A 49 19.24 -8.35 0.03
CA THR A 49 18.90 -9.46 -0.85
C THR A 49 17.97 -9.04 -1.98
N ASP A 50 17.86 -9.88 -3.00
CA ASP A 50 16.82 -9.80 -4.03
C ASP A 50 15.48 -10.40 -3.54
N PHE A 51 14.46 -10.39 -4.42
CA PHE A 51 13.11 -10.89 -4.15
C PHE A 51 12.86 -12.32 -4.71
N LYS A 52 13.88 -12.99 -5.26
CA LYS A 52 13.69 -14.22 -6.04
C LYS A 52 13.16 -15.40 -5.24
N VAL A 53 13.57 -15.50 -3.98
CA VAL A 53 13.06 -16.49 -3.03
C VAL A 53 12.10 -15.84 -2.03
N ALA A 54 12.36 -14.60 -1.66
CA ALA A 54 11.58 -13.84 -0.67
C ALA A 54 11.35 -14.66 0.61
N SER A 55 10.09 -14.83 1.02
CA SER A 55 9.72 -15.69 2.17
C SER A 55 9.22 -17.07 1.74
N ASP A 56 9.34 -17.38 0.45
CA ASP A 56 8.90 -18.67 -0.13
C ASP A 56 7.41 -18.98 0.12
N HIS A 57 6.59 -17.94 0.17
CA HIS A 57 5.15 -18.08 0.39
C HIS A 57 4.47 -18.90 -0.73
N TYR A 58 4.98 -18.82 -1.95
CA TYR A 58 4.46 -19.58 -3.09
C TYR A 58 4.37 -21.08 -2.78
N HIS A 59 5.41 -21.66 -2.20
CA HIS A 59 5.43 -23.07 -1.84
C HIS A 59 4.83 -23.37 -0.45
N ARG A 60 4.78 -22.36 0.44
CA ARG A 60 4.41 -22.52 1.85
C ARG A 60 3.08 -21.86 2.22
N TYR A 61 2.29 -21.40 1.25
CA TYR A 61 1.05 -20.68 1.53
C TYR A 61 0.07 -21.43 2.45
N LYS A 62 0.03 -22.77 2.38
CA LYS A 62 -0.83 -23.57 3.27
C LYS A 62 -0.38 -23.51 4.73
N GLU A 63 0.93 -23.54 4.97
CA GLU A 63 1.52 -23.36 6.29
C GLU A 63 1.23 -21.96 6.81
N ASP A 64 1.45 -20.95 5.98
CA ASP A 64 1.22 -19.55 6.33
C ASP A 64 -0.26 -19.27 6.63
N VAL A 65 -1.18 -19.74 5.79
CA VAL A 65 -2.63 -19.58 6.00
C VAL A 65 -3.10 -20.32 7.27
N ALA A 66 -2.52 -21.49 7.59
CA ALA A 66 -2.83 -22.16 8.85
C ALA A 66 -2.41 -21.33 10.08
N LEU A 67 -1.28 -20.62 10.01
CA LEU A 67 -0.84 -19.71 11.05
C LEU A 67 -1.74 -18.45 11.14
N PHE A 68 -2.21 -17.93 10.01
CA PHE A 68 -3.20 -16.83 10.00
C PHE A 68 -4.51 -17.25 10.65
N ALA A 69 -4.96 -18.46 10.36
CA ALA A 69 -6.15 -19.04 10.99
C ALA A 69 -5.96 -19.24 12.50
N GLU A 70 -4.77 -19.72 12.93
CA GLU A 70 -4.43 -19.82 14.35
C GLU A 70 -4.44 -18.47 15.05
N MET A 71 -3.98 -17.40 14.37
CA MET A 71 -4.03 -16.03 14.88
C MET A 71 -5.45 -15.46 14.92
N GLY A 72 -6.39 -16.09 14.22
CA GLY A 72 -7.82 -15.73 14.21
C GLY A 72 -8.16 -14.67 13.17
N PHE A 73 -7.35 -14.49 12.12
CA PHE A 73 -7.64 -13.54 11.06
C PHE A 73 -9.07 -13.69 10.54
N LYS A 74 -9.73 -12.55 10.32
CA LYS A 74 -11.02 -12.44 9.64
C LYS A 74 -10.85 -12.10 8.17
N ALA A 75 -9.72 -11.45 7.82
CA ALA A 75 -9.36 -11.11 6.45
C ALA A 75 -7.84 -11.25 6.24
N TYR A 76 -7.44 -11.48 5.02
CA TYR A 76 -6.05 -11.40 4.60
C TYR A 76 -5.95 -10.61 3.30
N ARG A 77 -5.20 -9.52 3.35
CA ARG A 77 -4.93 -8.71 2.16
C ARG A 77 -3.63 -9.16 1.51
N PHE A 78 -3.70 -9.51 0.24
CA PHE A 78 -2.55 -9.89 -0.57
C PHE A 78 -2.66 -9.29 -1.97
N SER A 79 -1.55 -9.21 -2.68
CA SER A 79 -1.59 -8.81 -4.09
C SER A 79 -1.44 -10.01 -5.01
N ILE A 80 -1.97 -9.90 -6.22
CA ILE A 80 -1.77 -10.85 -7.29
C ILE A 80 -0.65 -10.33 -8.20
N ALA A 81 0.39 -11.13 -8.44
CA ALA A 81 1.43 -10.80 -9.39
C ALA A 81 0.85 -10.86 -10.82
N TRP A 82 0.77 -9.70 -11.48
CA TRP A 82 0.26 -9.61 -12.84
C TRP A 82 0.98 -10.58 -13.78
N THR A 83 2.30 -10.73 -13.61
CA THR A 83 3.14 -11.62 -14.42
C THR A 83 2.92 -13.11 -14.18
N ARG A 84 2.24 -13.51 -13.10
CA ARG A 84 1.79 -14.90 -12.94
C ARG A 84 0.54 -15.18 -13.75
N ILE A 85 -0.32 -14.18 -13.90
CA ILE A 85 -1.61 -14.31 -14.61
C ILE A 85 -1.42 -14.14 -16.11
N ILE A 86 -0.74 -13.06 -16.52
CA ILE A 86 -0.41 -12.75 -17.92
C ILE A 86 1.09 -12.45 -17.99
N PRO A 87 1.94 -13.44 -18.28
CA PRO A 87 3.40 -13.30 -18.18
C PRO A 87 3.99 -12.14 -18.97
N GLY A 88 3.44 -11.83 -20.14
CA GLY A 88 3.82 -10.67 -20.96
C GLY A 88 3.10 -9.37 -20.61
N GLY A 89 2.25 -9.39 -19.60
CA GLY A 89 1.40 -8.26 -19.19
C GLY A 89 0.17 -8.06 -20.09
N ASP A 90 0.26 -8.42 -21.34
CA ASP A 90 -0.81 -8.53 -22.33
C ASP A 90 -0.54 -9.78 -23.20
N GLY A 91 -1.59 -10.45 -23.67
CA GLY A 91 -1.43 -11.70 -24.42
C GLY A 91 -2.01 -12.92 -23.69
N ASP A 92 -1.30 -14.05 -23.68
CA ASP A 92 -1.81 -15.33 -23.20
C ASP A 92 -1.94 -15.36 -21.67
N ILE A 93 -3.03 -15.99 -21.20
CA ILE A 93 -3.26 -16.25 -19.77
C ILE A 93 -2.48 -17.48 -19.38
N ASN A 94 -1.78 -17.41 -18.23
CA ASN A 94 -1.07 -18.52 -17.65
C ASN A 94 -1.96 -19.34 -16.69
N PRO A 95 -2.38 -20.55 -17.06
CA PRO A 95 -3.26 -21.35 -16.22
C PRO A 95 -2.65 -21.75 -14.87
N LYS A 96 -1.32 -21.85 -14.78
CA LYS A 96 -0.63 -22.15 -13.53
C LYS A 96 -0.72 -21.01 -12.53
N GLY A 97 -0.64 -19.77 -13.00
CA GLY A 97 -0.85 -18.59 -12.15
C GLY A 97 -2.29 -18.51 -11.63
N ILE A 98 -3.27 -18.80 -12.49
CA ILE A 98 -4.68 -18.91 -12.07
C ILE A 98 -4.85 -20.01 -11.00
N GLU A 99 -4.27 -21.19 -11.23
CA GLU A 99 -4.33 -22.31 -10.29
C GLU A 99 -3.74 -21.96 -8.92
N PHE A 100 -2.60 -21.29 -8.88
CA PHE A 100 -1.95 -20.90 -7.63
C PHE A 100 -2.85 -19.98 -6.79
N TYR A 101 -3.35 -18.88 -7.38
CA TYR A 101 -4.19 -17.94 -6.62
C TYR A 101 -5.56 -18.52 -6.30
N SER A 102 -6.12 -19.38 -7.16
CA SER A 102 -7.34 -20.11 -6.85
C SER A 102 -7.17 -20.99 -5.61
N ASN A 103 -6.06 -21.72 -5.54
CA ASN A 103 -5.72 -22.57 -4.39
C ASN A 103 -5.48 -21.75 -3.11
N LEU A 104 -4.82 -20.57 -3.20
CA LEU A 104 -4.62 -19.67 -2.07
C LEU A 104 -5.97 -19.14 -1.55
N ILE A 105 -6.84 -18.67 -2.46
CA ILE A 105 -8.18 -18.17 -2.10
C ILE A 105 -9.01 -19.28 -1.45
N ASP A 106 -9.01 -20.48 -2.01
CA ASP A 106 -9.74 -21.62 -1.45
C ASP A 106 -9.22 -22.02 -0.05
N GLU A 107 -7.90 -21.98 0.15
CA GLU A 107 -7.30 -22.27 1.45
C GLU A 107 -7.71 -21.21 2.49
N LEU A 108 -7.75 -19.92 2.14
CA LEU A 108 -8.24 -18.86 3.01
C LEU A 108 -9.71 -19.07 3.40
N LEU A 109 -10.56 -19.34 2.42
CA LEU A 109 -12.01 -19.53 2.62
C LEU A 109 -12.30 -20.78 3.46
N LYS A 110 -11.52 -21.83 3.36
CA LYS A 110 -11.59 -23.02 4.22
C LYS A 110 -11.52 -22.65 5.71
N TYR A 111 -10.71 -21.64 6.05
CA TYR A 111 -10.59 -21.12 7.41
C TYR A 111 -11.51 -19.91 7.68
N LYS A 112 -12.40 -19.57 6.75
CA LYS A 112 -13.29 -18.40 6.84
C LYS A 112 -12.53 -17.06 6.95
N ILE A 113 -11.37 -16.99 6.30
CA ILE A 113 -10.60 -15.76 6.16
C ILE A 113 -11.01 -15.11 4.84
N GLU A 114 -11.54 -13.89 4.90
CA GLU A 114 -11.99 -13.13 3.72
C GLU A 114 -10.77 -12.68 2.91
N PRO A 115 -10.67 -13.04 1.61
CA PRO A 115 -9.61 -12.53 0.77
C PRO A 115 -9.87 -11.07 0.38
N ILE A 116 -8.87 -10.19 0.59
CA ILE A 116 -8.85 -8.82 0.08
C ILE A 116 -7.74 -8.75 -0.96
N VAL A 117 -8.09 -8.57 -2.23
CA VAL A 117 -7.15 -8.70 -3.32
C VAL A 117 -6.72 -7.32 -3.83
N THR A 118 -5.42 -7.06 -3.80
CA THR A 118 -4.78 -5.95 -4.50
C THR A 118 -4.37 -6.41 -5.89
N MET A 119 -4.89 -5.73 -6.91
CA MET A 119 -4.68 -6.14 -8.31
C MET A 119 -3.27 -5.81 -8.79
N TYR A 120 -2.67 -4.69 -8.34
CA TYR A 120 -1.33 -4.26 -8.74
C TYR A 120 -0.57 -3.62 -7.58
N HIS A 121 0.63 -4.14 -7.28
CA HIS A 121 1.47 -3.70 -6.17
C HIS A 121 2.94 -3.54 -6.62
N PHE A 122 3.22 -2.54 -7.47
CA PHE A 122 4.52 -2.11 -8.00
C PHE A 122 5.16 -3.04 -9.04
N ASP A 123 4.76 -4.28 -9.16
CA ASP A 123 5.38 -5.33 -9.96
C ASP A 123 4.87 -5.37 -11.42
N LEU A 124 5.00 -4.24 -12.13
CA LEU A 124 4.62 -4.14 -13.54
C LEU A 124 5.34 -5.21 -14.36
N PRO A 125 4.64 -5.91 -15.29
CA PRO A 125 5.30 -6.82 -16.23
C PRO A 125 6.42 -6.13 -16.99
N ASN A 126 7.63 -6.70 -16.96
CA ASN A 126 8.79 -6.10 -17.62
C ASN A 126 8.59 -5.95 -19.13
N ALA A 127 7.88 -6.88 -19.75
CA ALA A 127 7.53 -6.80 -21.18
C ALA A 127 6.64 -5.57 -21.52
N LEU A 128 5.83 -5.07 -20.58
CA LEU A 128 5.13 -3.79 -20.73
C LEU A 128 6.07 -2.61 -20.49
N GLN A 129 6.95 -2.70 -19.50
CA GLN A 129 7.94 -1.66 -19.21
C GLN A 129 8.88 -1.42 -20.39
N GLU A 130 9.37 -2.47 -21.05
CA GLU A 130 10.19 -2.38 -22.26
C GLU A 130 9.49 -1.66 -23.42
N LYS A 131 8.17 -1.67 -23.45
CA LYS A 131 7.34 -0.92 -24.41
C LYS A 131 7.00 0.50 -23.93
N GLY A 132 7.50 0.91 -22.76
CA GLY A 132 7.31 2.23 -22.15
C GLY A 132 6.33 2.25 -20.97
N GLY A 133 5.82 1.09 -20.53
CA GLY A 133 5.06 0.94 -19.28
C GLY A 133 3.91 1.93 -19.14
N TRP A 134 3.75 2.47 -17.93
CA TRP A 134 2.70 3.45 -17.63
C TRP A 134 2.82 4.78 -18.40
N SER A 135 3.96 5.05 -19.05
CA SER A 135 4.10 6.18 -19.99
C SER A 135 3.30 5.99 -21.27
N LYS A 136 2.91 4.77 -21.58
CA LYS A 136 2.14 4.43 -22.79
C LYS A 136 0.68 4.18 -22.46
N ARG A 137 -0.19 4.81 -23.25
CA ARG A 137 -1.64 4.68 -23.07
C ARG A 137 -2.13 3.23 -23.20
N SER A 138 -1.48 2.42 -24.06
CA SER A 138 -1.83 1.00 -24.24
C SER A 138 -1.79 0.16 -22.95
N VAL A 139 -1.11 0.63 -21.92
CA VAL A 139 -1.08 -0.06 -20.62
C VAL A 139 -2.43 0.01 -19.90
N ILE A 140 -3.25 1.01 -20.20
CA ILE A 140 -4.63 1.14 -19.67
C ILE A 140 -5.45 -0.07 -20.11
N ASP A 141 -5.41 -0.39 -21.41
CA ASP A 141 -6.18 -1.52 -21.97
C ASP A 141 -5.62 -2.87 -21.48
N ALA A 142 -4.30 -2.97 -21.34
CA ALA A 142 -3.66 -4.15 -20.75
C ALA A 142 -4.10 -4.37 -19.29
N PHE A 143 -4.20 -3.30 -18.48
CA PHE A 143 -4.67 -3.39 -17.10
C PHE A 143 -6.17 -3.73 -17.02
N GLU A 144 -7.00 -3.14 -17.89
CA GLU A 144 -8.42 -3.47 -17.98
C GLU A 144 -8.62 -4.96 -18.33
N ARG A 145 -7.88 -5.47 -19.30
CA ARG A 145 -7.90 -6.89 -19.66
C ARG A 145 -7.44 -7.78 -18.51
N TYR A 146 -6.35 -7.43 -17.84
CA TYR A 146 -5.87 -8.13 -16.65
C TYR A 146 -6.94 -8.15 -15.57
N SER A 147 -7.58 -7.01 -15.30
CA SER A 147 -8.67 -6.89 -14.33
C SER A 147 -9.82 -7.82 -14.66
N LYS A 148 -10.21 -7.88 -15.95
CA LYS A 148 -11.26 -8.78 -16.44
C LYS A 148 -10.92 -10.25 -16.15
N VAL A 149 -9.69 -10.67 -16.41
CA VAL A 149 -9.24 -12.04 -16.13
C VAL A 149 -9.33 -12.36 -14.64
N LEU A 150 -8.95 -11.42 -13.76
CA LEU A 150 -9.08 -11.61 -12.33
C LEU A 150 -10.54 -11.78 -11.89
N PHE A 151 -11.44 -10.95 -12.41
CA PHE A 151 -12.87 -11.01 -12.09
C PHE A 151 -13.53 -12.29 -12.63
N GLU A 152 -13.17 -12.75 -13.82
CA GLU A 152 -13.68 -14.00 -14.41
C GLU A 152 -13.26 -15.24 -13.60
N HIS A 153 -12.04 -15.27 -13.04
CA HIS A 153 -11.50 -16.45 -12.39
C HIS A 153 -11.68 -16.47 -10.88
N PHE A 154 -11.80 -15.30 -10.23
CA PHE A 154 -11.81 -15.21 -8.77
C PHE A 154 -13.03 -14.45 -8.21
N GLY A 155 -13.81 -13.78 -9.07
CA GLY A 155 -14.93 -12.94 -8.66
C GLY A 155 -16.09 -13.70 -7.98
N ASP A 156 -16.16 -15.00 -8.15
CA ASP A 156 -17.12 -15.88 -7.45
C ASP A 156 -16.79 -16.05 -5.97
N ARG A 157 -15.56 -15.75 -5.54
CA ARG A 157 -15.02 -16.00 -4.19
C ARG A 157 -14.45 -14.76 -3.52
N VAL A 158 -13.98 -13.76 -4.28
CA VAL A 158 -13.39 -12.53 -3.76
C VAL A 158 -14.41 -11.40 -3.78
N LYS A 159 -14.68 -10.82 -2.61
CA LYS A 159 -15.64 -9.73 -2.45
C LYS A 159 -14.99 -8.34 -2.42
N TYR A 160 -13.74 -8.24 -1.99
CA TYR A 160 -13.05 -6.96 -1.80
C TYR A 160 -11.83 -6.85 -2.71
N TRP A 161 -11.84 -5.81 -3.56
CA TRP A 161 -10.80 -5.55 -4.54
C TRP A 161 -10.16 -4.18 -4.31
N LEU A 162 -8.86 -4.13 -4.42
CA LEU A 162 -8.08 -2.90 -4.42
C LEU A 162 -7.41 -2.75 -5.78
N THR A 163 -7.53 -1.59 -6.39
CA THR A 163 -7.03 -1.38 -7.76
C THR A 163 -5.51 -1.35 -7.81
N ILE A 164 -4.91 -0.25 -7.37
CA ILE A 164 -3.48 0.03 -7.44
C ILE A 164 -2.99 0.39 -6.05
N ASN A 165 -2.00 -0.36 -5.55
CA ASN A 165 -1.38 -0.02 -4.27
C ASN A 165 -0.48 1.21 -4.40
N GLU A 166 -0.66 2.16 -3.48
CA GLU A 166 0.21 3.32 -3.32
C GLU A 166 0.58 4.03 -4.62
N GLN A 167 -0.41 4.27 -5.49
CA GLN A 167 -0.20 4.96 -6.76
C GLN A 167 0.58 6.26 -6.58
N ASN A 168 0.31 7.01 -5.52
CA ASN A 168 0.99 8.25 -5.20
C ASN A 168 2.49 8.04 -4.91
N MET A 169 2.89 6.93 -4.29
CA MET A 169 4.29 6.63 -4.06
C MET A 169 5.05 6.35 -5.36
N MET A 170 4.41 5.68 -6.32
CA MET A 170 5.00 5.48 -7.65
C MET A 170 5.26 6.82 -8.37
N ILE A 171 4.44 7.83 -8.15
CA ILE A 171 4.60 9.16 -8.77
C ILE A 171 5.63 10.00 -8.03
N LEU A 172 5.58 10.01 -6.70
CA LEU A 172 6.51 10.80 -5.88
C LEU A 172 7.92 10.19 -5.83
N HIS A 173 8.03 8.87 -5.98
CA HIS A 173 9.28 8.10 -5.87
C HIS A 173 9.52 7.15 -7.05
N GLY A 174 9.04 7.48 -8.24
CA GLY A 174 9.03 6.61 -9.42
C GLY A 174 10.40 6.02 -9.81
N SER A 175 11.50 6.75 -9.61
CA SER A 175 12.84 6.23 -9.87
C SER A 175 13.23 5.08 -8.94
N ALA A 176 12.80 5.12 -7.69
CA ALA A 176 13.08 4.08 -6.70
C ALA A 176 12.23 2.82 -6.91
N LEU A 177 11.05 2.96 -7.51
CA LEU A 177 10.10 1.86 -7.75
C LEU A 177 10.22 1.24 -9.16
N GLY A 178 11.17 1.70 -9.98
CA GLY A 178 11.48 1.13 -11.29
C GLY A 178 10.47 1.45 -12.40
N THR A 179 9.58 2.44 -12.19
CA THR A 179 8.56 2.83 -13.18
C THR A 179 8.99 3.98 -14.07
N LEU A 180 10.15 4.58 -13.85
CA LEU A 180 10.65 5.74 -14.56
C LEU A 180 11.95 5.43 -15.30
N ASP A 181 11.99 5.77 -16.58
CA ASP A 181 13.24 5.79 -17.34
C ASP A 181 14.13 6.95 -16.85
N PRO A 182 15.34 6.66 -16.33
CA PRO A 182 16.24 7.70 -15.81
C PRO A 182 16.77 8.65 -16.87
N ASN A 183 16.66 8.30 -18.16
CA ASN A 183 17.14 9.11 -19.28
C ASN A 183 16.13 10.15 -19.79
N LEU A 184 14.97 10.26 -19.18
CA LEU A 184 13.94 11.20 -19.58
C LEU A 184 14.37 12.67 -19.30
N LYS A 185 14.11 13.54 -20.27
CA LYS A 185 14.43 14.98 -20.13
C LYS A 185 13.61 15.70 -19.07
N ASN A 186 12.37 15.27 -18.86
CA ASN A 186 11.47 15.82 -17.83
C ASN A 186 10.78 14.69 -17.08
N PRO A 187 11.46 14.06 -16.13
CA PRO A 187 10.95 12.89 -15.42
C PRO A 187 9.68 13.19 -14.62
N LYS A 188 9.55 14.36 -14.01
CA LYS A 188 8.35 14.73 -13.25
C LYS A 188 7.12 14.86 -14.13
N LYS A 189 7.23 15.47 -15.30
CA LYS A 189 6.12 15.54 -16.27
C LYS A 189 5.64 14.16 -16.67
N GLU A 190 6.58 13.25 -16.93
CA GLU A 190 6.28 11.88 -17.32
C GLU A 190 5.58 11.12 -16.18
N LEU A 191 6.01 11.29 -14.94
CA LEU A 191 5.35 10.70 -13.77
C LEU A 191 3.89 11.16 -13.65
N TYR A 192 3.58 12.43 -13.90
CA TYR A 192 2.19 12.91 -13.90
C TYR A 192 1.38 12.40 -15.09
N GLN A 193 2.01 12.13 -16.24
CA GLN A 193 1.35 11.42 -17.34
C GLN A 193 1.05 9.96 -16.96
N GLN A 194 2.00 9.25 -16.37
CA GLN A 194 1.80 7.90 -15.84
C GLN A 194 0.67 7.89 -14.79
N ASN A 195 0.64 8.89 -13.90
CA ASN A 195 -0.44 9.05 -12.95
C ASN A 195 -1.81 9.13 -13.61
N HIS A 196 -1.95 9.92 -14.66
CA HIS A 196 -3.19 10.04 -15.40
C HIS A 196 -3.62 8.70 -16.02
N HIS A 197 -2.70 7.97 -16.62
CA HIS A 197 -2.97 6.63 -17.18
C HIS A 197 -3.39 5.63 -16.08
N MET A 198 -2.72 5.64 -14.92
CA MET A 198 -3.13 4.81 -13.78
C MET A 198 -4.52 5.17 -13.25
N LEU A 199 -4.85 6.47 -13.19
CA LEU A 199 -6.19 6.93 -12.79
C LEU A 199 -7.27 6.43 -13.73
N VAL A 200 -7.04 6.52 -15.04
CA VAL A 200 -7.98 6.00 -16.04
C VAL A 200 -8.09 4.47 -15.97
N ALA A 201 -6.96 3.78 -15.82
CA ALA A 201 -6.92 2.33 -15.70
C ALA A 201 -7.71 1.82 -14.48
N GLN A 202 -7.51 2.43 -13.31
CA GLN A 202 -8.28 2.05 -12.10
C GLN A 202 -9.77 2.38 -12.24
N ALA A 203 -10.13 3.49 -12.91
CA ALA A 203 -11.53 3.83 -13.15
C ALA A 203 -12.21 2.80 -14.04
N LYS A 204 -11.54 2.37 -15.11
CA LYS A 204 -12.04 1.28 -15.98
C LYS A 204 -12.19 -0.03 -15.18
N ALA A 205 -11.22 -0.38 -14.33
CA ALA A 205 -11.30 -1.57 -13.49
C ALA A 205 -12.47 -1.50 -12.48
N MET A 206 -12.75 -0.33 -11.88
CA MET A 206 -13.91 -0.14 -11.00
C MET A 206 -15.24 -0.33 -11.76
N ASN A 207 -15.37 0.31 -12.92
CA ASN A 207 -16.57 0.16 -13.75
C ASN A 207 -16.79 -1.30 -14.16
N LEU A 208 -15.72 -1.97 -14.58
CA LEU A 208 -15.76 -3.38 -14.98
C LEU A 208 -16.12 -4.30 -13.80
N CYS A 209 -15.60 -4.02 -12.61
CA CYS A 209 -15.95 -4.75 -11.38
C CYS A 209 -17.45 -4.67 -11.11
N HIS A 210 -18.03 -3.47 -11.14
CA HIS A 210 -19.46 -3.28 -10.89
C HIS A 210 -20.34 -3.91 -11.98
N GLU A 211 -19.87 -3.93 -13.24
CA GLU A 211 -20.58 -4.59 -14.34
C GLU A 211 -20.58 -6.13 -14.17
N MET A 212 -19.43 -6.71 -13.87
CA MET A 212 -19.25 -8.16 -13.83
C MET A 212 -19.65 -8.79 -12.50
N LEU A 213 -19.44 -8.07 -11.40
CA LEU A 213 -19.52 -8.56 -10.02
C LEU A 213 -20.35 -7.60 -9.14
N PRO A 214 -21.68 -7.55 -9.30
CA PRO A 214 -22.53 -6.55 -8.64
C PRO A 214 -22.52 -6.63 -7.11
N GLU A 215 -22.11 -7.77 -6.53
CA GLU A 215 -22.01 -7.95 -5.06
C GLU A 215 -20.60 -7.69 -4.52
N ALA A 216 -19.60 -7.54 -5.40
CA ALA A 216 -18.23 -7.22 -4.99
C ALA A 216 -18.08 -5.73 -4.72
N LYS A 217 -17.04 -5.38 -3.98
CA LYS A 217 -16.69 -4.01 -3.62
C LYS A 217 -15.27 -3.72 -4.05
N ILE A 218 -15.05 -2.53 -4.60
CA ILE A 218 -13.74 -2.12 -5.12
C ILE A 218 -13.40 -0.70 -4.65
N GLY A 219 -12.12 -0.46 -4.38
CA GLY A 219 -11.64 0.85 -3.96
C GLY A 219 -10.18 1.12 -4.28
N PRO A 220 -9.73 2.38 -4.19
CA PRO A 220 -8.33 2.78 -4.28
C PRO A 220 -7.57 2.40 -3.00
N ALA A 221 -6.23 2.33 -3.08
CA ALA A 221 -5.37 2.05 -1.94
C ALA A 221 -4.11 2.95 -1.91
N PRO A 222 -4.22 4.28 -1.82
CA PRO A 222 -3.07 5.17 -1.73
C PRO A 222 -2.40 5.11 -0.34
N ASN A 223 -1.15 5.59 -0.27
CA ASN A 223 -0.48 5.88 0.99
C ASN A 223 -0.84 7.30 1.43
N ILE A 224 -1.50 7.45 2.56
CA ILE A 224 -1.94 8.76 3.07
C ILE A 224 -1.15 9.09 4.34
N ALA A 225 -0.70 10.33 4.42
CA ALA A 225 -0.06 10.89 5.61
C ALA A 225 -0.72 12.20 5.99
N LEU A 226 -0.96 12.42 7.27
CA LEU A 226 -1.28 13.75 7.78
C LEU A 226 -0.12 14.70 7.51
N ILE A 227 -0.41 15.92 7.07
CA ILE A 227 0.60 16.94 6.84
C ILE A 227 0.45 18.04 7.88
N TYR A 228 1.40 18.12 8.80
CA TYR A 228 1.48 19.20 9.77
C TYR A 228 2.17 20.43 9.18
N PRO A 229 1.71 21.66 9.49
CA PRO A 229 2.55 22.82 9.33
C PRO A 229 3.69 22.79 10.38
N ALA A 230 4.89 23.20 10.00
CA ALA A 230 6.05 23.21 10.91
C ALA A 230 5.87 24.21 12.09
N SER A 231 5.06 25.22 11.88
CA SER A 231 4.68 26.20 12.92
C SER A 231 3.30 26.81 12.63
N SER A 232 2.85 27.69 13.51
CA SER A 232 1.62 28.49 13.30
C SER A 232 1.81 29.68 12.34
N LYS A 233 2.96 29.83 11.67
CA LYS A 233 3.14 30.83 10.63
C LYS A 233 2.18 30.57 9.47
N PRO A 234 1.49 31.61 8.96
CA PRO A 234 0.55 31.43 7.84
C PRO A 234 1.18 30.76 6.61
N GLU A 235 2.44 31.06 6.32
CA GLU A 235 3.19 30.48 5.18
C GLU A 235 3.44 28.98 5.36
N ASP A 236 3.73 28.51 6.57
CA ASP A 236 3.89 27.09 6.88
C ASP A 236 2.55 26.34 6.75
N VAL A 237 1.44 26.99 7.13
CA VAL A 237 0.09 26.43 6.95
C VAL A 237 -0.23 26.27 5.47
N VAL A 238 0.09 27.28 4.64
CA VAL A 238 -0.11 27.19 3.18
C VAL A 238 0.77 26.09 2.58
N ALA A 239 2.02 25.96 3.01
CA ALA A 239 2.92 24.92 2.57
C ALA A 239 2.37 23.50 2.90
N ALA A 240 1.80 23.32 4.10
CA ALA A 240 1.16 22.07 4.47
C ALA A 240 -0.05 21.75 3.59
N PHE A 241 -0.90 22.74 3.27
CA PHE A 241 -2.03 22.55 2.34
C PHE A 241 -1.57 22.21 0.92
N ASN A 242 -0.50 22.85 0.42
CA ASN A 242 0.07 22.54 -0.89
C ASN A 242 0.57 21.10 -0.94
N TYR A 243 1.33 20.69 0.07
CA TYR A 243 1.86 19.33 0.13
C TYR A 243 0.73 18.29 0.24
N ASN A 244 -0.27 18.55 1.08
CA ASN A 244 -1.44 17.68 1.23
C ASN A 244 -2.21 17.51 -0.10
N ALA A 245 -2.38 18.59 -0.86
CA ALA A 245 -3.02 18.54 -2.17
C ALA A 245 -2.26 17.65 -3.16
N ILE A 246 -0.92 17.75 -3.20
CA ILE A 246 -0.07 17.00 -4.14
C ILE A 246 0.11 15.54 -3.71
N ARG A 247 0.29 15.29 -2.41
CA ARG A 247 0.59 13.96 -1.87
C ARG A 247 -0.65 13.08 -1.68
N ASN A 248 -1.75 13.66 -1.21
CA ASN A 248 -2.95 12.95 -0.79
C ASN A 248 -4.15 13.21 -1.70
N TRP A 249 -4.58 14.46 -1.81
CA TRP A 249 -5.88 14.77 -2.41
C TRP A 249 -5.91 14.65 -3.93
N LEU A 250 -4.79 14.83 -4.62
CA LEU A 250 -4.71 14.60 -6.07
C LEU A 250 -5.24 13.22 -6.46
N TYR A 251 -4.92 12.21 -5.67
CA TYR A 251 -5.26 10.81 -5.95
C TYR A 251 -6.68 10.46 -5.49
N LEU A 252 -7.05 10.84 -4.27
CA LEU A 252 -8.37 10.52 -3.75
C LEU A 252 -9.49 11.36 -4.38
N ASP A 253 -9.29 12.66 -4.65
CA ASP A 253 -10.28 13.48 -5.35
C ASP A 253 -10.57 12.91 -6.75
N MET A 254 -9.54 12.41 -7.42
CA MET A 254 -9.70 11.80 -8.73
C MET A 254 -10.43 10.45 -8.62
N ALA A 255 -10.02 9.58 -7.68
CA ALA A 255 -10.63 8.27 -7.52
C ALA A 255 -12.12 8.34 -7.11
N VAL A 256 -12.49 9.31 -6.26
CA VAL A 256 -13.85 9.41 -5.70
C VAL A 256 -14.75 10.34 -6.53
N HIS A 257 -14.21 11.47 -6.96
CA HIS A 257 -15.00 12.52 -7.63
C HIS A 257 -14.76 12.61 -9.15
N GLY A 258 -13.73 11.94 -9.67
CA GLY A 258 -13.37 12.01 -11.10
C GLY A 258 -12.92 13.41 -11.52
N ARG A 259 -12.30 14.16 -10.64
CA ARG A 259 -11.79 15.52 -10.92
C ARG A 259 -10.46 15.76 -10.27
N TYR A 260 -9.59 16.50 -10.95
CA TYR A 260 -8.33 16.94 -10.39
C TYR A 260 -8.53 17.89 -9.21
N ASN A 261 -7.76 17.67 -8.14
CA ASN A 261 -7.68 18.65 -7.05
C ASN A 261 -7.19 20.00 -7.60
N THR A 262 -7.89 21.09 -7.25
CA THR A 262 -7.64 22.41 -7.82
C THR A 262 -6.22 22.93 -7.55
N THR A 263 -5.72 22.76 -6.32
CA THR A 263 -4.36 23.17 -5.95
C THR A 263 -3.29 22.33 -6.65
N ALA A 264 -3.48 21.01 -6.68
CA ALA A 264 -2.56 20.12 -7.39
C ALA A 264 -2.56 20.41 -8.90
N TRP A 265 -3.71 20.73 -9.50
CA TRP A 265 -3.79 21.12 -10.90
C TRP A 265 -3.05 22.43 -11.19
N ALA A 266 -3.23 23.45 -10.33
CA ALA A 266 -2.52 24.74 -10.43
C ALA A 266 -0.99 24.52 -10.34
N TYR A 267 -0.55 23.69 -9.40
CA TYR A 267 0.86 23.28 -9.30
C TYR A 267 1.38 22.61 -10.57
N MET A 268 0.67 21.60 -11.08
CA MET A 268 1.09 20.92 -12.31
C MET A 268 1.15 21.87 -13.51
N LYS A 269 0.21 22.82 -13.59
CA LYS A 269 0.18 23.82 -14.65
C LYS A 269 1.38 24.77 -14.56
N GLU A 270 1.68 25.28 -13.37
CA GLU A 270 2.82 26.20 -13.15
C GLU A 270 4.15 25.51 -13.48
N LYS A 271 4.31 24.25 -13.07
CA LYS A 271 5.54 23.48 -13.32
C LYS A 271 5.61 22.84 -14.71
N GLY A 272 4.57 22.95 -15.53
CA GLY A 272 4.52 22.31 -16.86
C GLY A 272 4.39 20.78 -16.81
N TYR A 273 3.77 20.24 -15.75
CA TYR A 273 3.58 18.78 -15.51
C TYR A 273 2.18 18.29 -15.85
N THR A 274 1.31 19.14 -16.38
CA THR A 274 -0.05 18.72 -16.77
C THR A 274 0.01 17.56 -17.76
N PRO A 275 -0.74 16.46 -17.50
CA PRO A 275 -0.80 15.33 -18.41
C PRO A 275 -1.60 15.68 -19.68
N VAL A 276 -1.37 14.93 -20.72
CA VAL A 276 -2.28 14.88 -21.86
C VAL A 276 -3.52 14.11 -21.42
N ILE A 277 -4.68 14.71 -21.58
CA ILE A 277 -6.01 14.13 -21.32
C ILE A 277 -6.67 13.92 -22.66
N GLU A 278 -6.98 12.69 -23.00
CA GLU A 278 -7.66 12.37 -24.26
C GLU A 278 -9.18 12.44 -24.11
N ASP A 279 -9.86 12.52 -25.25
CA ASP A 279 -11.32 12.54 -25.31
C ASP A 279 -11.89 11.28 -24.65
N GLY A 280 -12.85 11.46 -23.74
CA GLY A 280 -13.48 10.38 -22.99
C GLY A 280 -12.83 10.04 -21.63
N ASP A 281 -11.57 10.46 -21.37
CA ASP A 281 -10.90 10.13 -20.11
C ASP A 281 -11.65 10.66 -18.89
N MET A 282 -12.07 11.92 -18.95
CA MET A 282 -12.77 12.53 -17.83
C MET A 282 -14.18 11.97 -17.61
N GLU A 283 -14.83 11.45 -18.65
CA GLU A 283 -16.11 10.73 -18.55
C GLU A 283 -15.92 9.40 -17.83
N ILE A 284 -14.89 8.62 -18.19
CA ILE A 284 -14.52 7.36 -17.54
C ILE A 284 -14.21 7.62 -16.04
N LEU A 285 -13.40 8.63 -15.75
CA LEU A 285 -13.04 8.98 -14.39
C LEU A 285 -14.24 9.39 -13.54
N ARG A 286 -15.20 10.15 -14.09
CA ARG A 286 -16.42 10.55 -13.37
C ARG A 286 -17.42 9.42 -13.20
N SER A 287 -17.44 8.44 -14.09
CA SER A 287 -18.36 7.29 -14.02
C SER A 287 -17.94 6.29 -12.94
N ALA A 288 -16.64 6.16 -12.67
CA ALA A 288 -16.13 5.25 -11.66
C ALA A 288 -16.47 5.75 -10.25
N LYS A 289 -16.99 4.82 -9.41
CA LYS A 289 -17.33 5.10 -8.01
C LYS A 289 -16.75 4.01 -7.14
N PRO A 290 -15.81 4.33 -6.25
CA PRO A 290 -15.35 3.37 -5.26
C PRO A 290 -16.44 3.11 -4.22
N ASP A 291 -16.51 1.86 -3.73
CA ASP A 291 -17.42 1.46 -2.65
C ASP A 291 -16.88 1.83 -1.27
N PHE A 292 -15.59 1.95 -1.15
CA PHE A 292 -14.85 2.28 0.06
C PHE A 292 -13.50 2.92 -0.31
N ILE A 293 -12.82 3.47 0.68
CA ILE A 293 -11.43 3.89 0.55
C ILE A 293 -10.56 2.97 1.41
N ALA A 294 -9.65 2.24 0.76
CA ALA A 294 -8.53 1.63 1.44
C ALA A 294 -7.36 2.62 1.45
N PHE A 295 -6.54 2.59 2.47
CA PHE A 295 -5.30 3.36 2.49
C PHE A 295 -4.25 2.74 3.40
N ASN A 296 -3.00 3.11 3.16
CA ASN A 296 -1.84 2.74 3.95
C ASN A 296 -1.38 3.95 4.76
N TYR A 297 -1.02 3.74 6.03
CA TYR A 297 -0.51 4.77 6.92
C TYR A 297 0.70 4.26 7.69
N TYR A 298 1.82 4.97 7.60
CA TYR A 298 3.03 4.61 8.37
C TYR A 298 3.54 5.76 9.23
N THR A 299 3.41 6.99 8.76
CA THR A 299 3.95 8.18 9.39
C THR A 299 3.18 9.42 8.95
N SER A 300 3.19 10.48 9.75
CA SER A 300 2.81 11.82 9.31
C SER A 300 3.99 12.54 8.65
N GLN A 301 3.72 13.66 8.03
CA GLN A 301 4.71 14.53 7.42
C GLN A 301 4.57 15.94 7.98
N THR A 302 5.64 16.73 7.91
CA THR A 302 5.63 18.13 8.34
C THR A 302 6.21 19.01 7.25
N ALA A 303 5.55 20.12 6.96
CA ALA A 303 5.96 21.07 5.92
C ALA A 303 6.15 22.49 6.48
N GLU A 304 7.22 23.12 6.04
CA GLU A 304 7.47 24.56 6.21
C GLU A 304 7.43 25.28 4.86
N ALA A 305 7.36 26.60 4.91
CA ALA A 305 7.37 27.43 3.72
C ALA A 305 8.62 27.17 2.87
N SER A 306 8.42 27.08 1.57
CA SER A 306 9.51 26.98 0.60
C SER A 306 10.44 28.20 0.68
N ARG A 307 11.72 28.00 0.47
CA ARG A 307 12.71 29.08 0.31
C ARG A 307 12.73 29.65 -1.10
N GLY A 308 12.34 28.84 -2.09
CA GLY A 308 12.33 29.23 -3.50
C GLY A 308 13.72 29.51 -4.09
N ASP A 309 14.76 28.97 -3.50
CA ASP A 309 16.15 29.16 -3.89
C ASP A 309 16.82 27.89 -4.47
N GLY A 310 16.00 26.87 -4.75
CA GLY A 310 16.45 25.56 -5.24
C GLY A 310 16.94 24.61 -4.14
N SER A 311 16.92 25.02 -2.87
CA SER A 311 17.39 24.20 -1.74
C SER A 311 16.31 23.35 -1.08
N ASP A 312 15.06 23.45 -1.54
CA ASP A 312 13.92 22.78 -0.92
C ASP A 312 13.83 21.30 -1.31
N GLU A 313 14.40 20.92 -2.44
CA GLU A 313 14.43 19.52 -2.85
C GLU A 313 15.41 18.76 -1.95
N ALA A 314 14.87 17.95 -1.03
CA ALA A 314 15.69 17.02 -0.28
C ALA A 314 16.32 16.01 -1.25
N ALA A 315 17.55 15.59 -0.96
CA ALA A 315 18.16 14.47 -1.68
C ALA A 315 17.20 13.28 -1.59
N ARG A 316 16.66 12.85 -2.73
CA ARG A 316 15.72 11.74 -2.83
C ARG A 316 16.48 10.44 -2.56
N GLY A 317 16.65 10.11 -1.28
CA GLY A 317 17.09 8.79 -0.86
C GLY A 317 16.00 7.75 -1.14
N GLY A 318 16.37 6.48 -1.25
CA GLY A 318 15.48 5.40 -1.66
C GLY A 318 14.30 5.08 -0.75
N ASP A 319 14.11 5.74 0.39
CA ASP A 319 13.00 5.47 1.31
C ASP A 319 11.87 6.49 1.11
N GLN A 320 10.70 5.96 0.73
CA GLN A 320 9.49 6.73 0.39
C GLN A 320 8.85 7.48 1.57
N HIS A 321 9.27 7.20 2.80
CA HIS A 321 8.76 7.85 4.00
C HIS A 321 9.68 8.93 4.57
N LEU A 322 10.84 9.13 3.96
CA LEU A 322 11.74 10.22 4.33
C LEU A 322 11.22 11.57 3.85
N LYS A 323 11.75 12.62 4.48
CA LYS A 323 11.38 14.00 4.20
C LYS A 323 11.64 14.36 2.74
N THR A 324 10.66 14.96 2.10
CA THR A 324 10.72 15.48 0.74
C THR A 324 10.46 16.97 0.73
N GLY A 325 10.79 17.63 -0.37
CA GLY A 325 10.46 19.02 -0.63
C GLY A 325 10.22 19.25 -2.12
N GLU A 326 9.56 20.33 -2.44
CA GLU A 326 9.31 20.79 -3.80
C GLU A 326 9.56 22.29 -3.87
N ASP A 327 10.57 22.68 -4.63
CA ASP A 327 11.01 24.08 -4.69
C ASP A 327 9.88 25.03 -5.11
N GLY A 328 9.73 26.12 -4.37
CA GLY A 328 8.64 27.08 -4.56
C GLY A 328 7.26 26.62 -4.08
N VAL A 329 7.13 25.45 -3.47
CA VAL A 329 5.85 24.88 -3.04
C VAL A 329 5.82 24.56 -1.55
N TYR A 330 6.75 23.75 -1.06
CA TYR A 330 6.92 23.40 0.34
C TYR A 330 8.32 22.84 0.59
N ARG A 331 8.75 22.85 1.84
CA ARG A 331 9.93 22.17 2.34
C ARG A 331 9.55 21.18 3.44
N GLY A 332 10.02 19.94 3.35
CA GLY A 332 9.83 18.94 4.39
C GLY A 332 10.69 19.24 5.62
N SER A 333 10.12 19.12 6.81
CA SER A 333 10.83 19.28 8.08
C SER A 333 10.48 18.17 9.07
N ALA A 334 11.29 17.99 10.10
CA ALA A 334 11.00 17.06 11.17
C ALA A 334 9.95 17.63 12.13
N ASN A 335 9.06 16.78 12.64
CA ASN A 335 8.20 17.16 13.74
C ASN A 335 8.95 16.99 15.07
N PRO A 336 9.22 18.06 15.81
CA PRO A 336 10.00 17.98 17.07
C PRO A 336 9.25 17.28 18.20
N ASN A 337 7.95 16.99 18.02
CA ASN A 337 7.10 16.38 19.05
C ASN A 337 6.90 14.88 18.82
N LEU A 338 7.51 14.29 17.80
CA LEU A 338 7.35 12.89 17.44
C LEU A 338 8.67 12.13 17.61
N GLU A 339 8.58 10.93 18.17
CA GLU A 339 9.67 9.98 18.20
C GLU A 339 9.87 9.32 16.84
N LYS A 340 11.04 8.74 16.60
CA LYS A 340 11.38 8.03 15.38
C LYS A 340 11.72 6.59 15.67
N ASN A 341 11.33 5.71 14.73
CA ASN A 341 11.80 4.33 14.75
C ASN A 341 13.26 4.21 14.27
N ASP A 342 13.80 2.99 14.27
CA ASP A 342 15.18 2.68 13.85
C ASP A 342 15.49 3.10 12.40
N PHE A 343 14.47 3.29 11.56
CA PHE A 343 14.58 3.68 10.16
C PHE A 343 14.29 5.17 9.92
N GLY A 344 14.16 5.96 10.98
CA GLY A 344 13.98 7.41 10.93
C GLY A 344 12.54 7.86 10.64
N TRP A 345 11.55 6.96 10.63
CA TRP A 345 10.15 7.30 10.46
C TRP A 345 9.54 7.81 11.75
N GLU A 346 8.81 8.89 11.68
CA GLU A 346 8.11 9.46 12.83
C GLU A 346 6.90 8.59 13.20
N ILE A 347 6.76 8.26 14.47
CA ILE A 347 5.66 7.45 15.02
C ILE A 347 4.57 8.41 15.46
N ASP A 348 3.40 8.34 14.79
CA ASP A 348 2.30 9.27 15.06
C ASP A 348 0.92 8.59 15.06
N PRO A 349 0.54 7.94 16.15
CA PRO A 349 -0.80 7.36 16.28
C PRO A 349 -1.92 8.40 16.27
N VAL A 350 -1.69 9.60 16.84
CA VAL A 350 -2.70 10.68 16.87
C VAL A 350 -2.90 11.27 15.48
N GLY A 351 -1.83 11.41 14.71
CA GLY A 351 -1.91 11.79 13.29
C GLY A 351 -2.68 10.78 12.46
N PHE A 352 -2.60 9.50 12.81
CA PHE A 352 -3.43 8.46 12.18
C PHE A 352 -4.94 8.69 12.41
N ARG A 353 -5.38 9.01 13.64
CA ARG A 353 -6.77 9.40 13.91
C ARG A 353 -7.19 10.61 13.08
N SER A 354 -6.32 11.62 12.99
CA SER A 354 -6.58 12.82 12.22
C SER A 354 -6.72 12.50 10.73
N THR A 355 -5.86 11.62 10.20
CA THR A 355 -5.95 11.12 8.80
C THR A 355 -7.28 10.43 8.53
N LEU A 356 -7.72 9.54 9.42
CA LEU A 356 -9.01 8.85 9.30
C LEU A 356 -10.17 9.84 9.23
N ARG A 357 -10.16 10.87 10.08
CA ARG A 357 -11.18 11.93 10.10
C ARG A 357 -11.15 12.78 8.83
N GLU A 358 -9.97 13.23 8.39
CA GLU A 358 -9.85 14.05 7.17
C GLU A 358 -10.38 13.31 5.93
N ILE A 359 -10.04 12.01 5.78
CA ILE A 359 -10.53 11.21 4.67
C ILE A 359 -12.05 11.06 4.75
N TYR A 360 -12.56 10.69 5.93
CA TYR A 360 -13.99 10.46 6.09
C TYR A 360 -14.81 11.73 5.95
N ASP A 361 -14.39 12.85 6.55
CA ASP A 361 -15.07 14.14 6.42
C ASP A 361 -15.13 14.60 4.95
N ARG A 362 -14.10 14.30 4.16
CA ARG A 362 -14.02 14.71 2.76
C ARG A 362 -14.87 13.85 1.82
N TYR A 363 -14.92 12.55 2.04
CA TYR A 363 -15.48 11.62 1.07
C TYR A 363 -16.72 10.83 1.53
N GLN A 364 -16.95 10.72 2.83
CA GLN A 364 -18.09 10.05 3.44
C GLN A 364 -18.26 8.58 2.92
N LEU A 365 -17.15 7.89 2.69
CA LEU A 365 -17.11 6.49 2.29
C LEU A 365 -16.54 5.65 3.44
N PRO A 366 -16.96 4.37 3.60
CA PRO A 366 -16.35 3.45 4.57
C PRO A 366 -14.84 3.33 4.34
N LEU A 367 -14.07 3.21 5.42
CA LEU A 367 -12.61 3.13 5.38
C LEU A 367 -12.10 1.76 5.80
N ILE A 368 -11.05 1.30 5.16
CA ILE A 368 -10.24 0.17 5.62
C ILE A 368 -8.75 0.53 5.57
N ILE A 369 -8.05 0.22 6.64
CA ILE A 369 -6.60 0.38 6.69
C ILE A 369 -5.97 -0.91 6.16
N THR A 370 -5.24 -0.81 5.06
CA THR A 370 -4.65 -1.94 4.36
C THR A 370 -3.16 -2.13 4.59
N GLU A 371 -2.50 -1.12 5.15
CA GLU A 371 -1.15 -1.25 5.71
C GLU A 371 -0.96 -0.23 6.83
N ASN A 372 -0.39 -0.71 7.92
CA ASN A 372 0.14 0.08 9.03
C ASN A 372 1.11 -0.80 9.80
N GLY A 373 2.33 -0.37 10.06
CA GLY A 373 3.29 -1.25 10.69
C GLY A 373 4.61 -0.59 11.07
N LEU A 374 5.36 -1.30 11.88
CA LEU A 374 6.69 -0.93 12.34
C LEU A 374 7.72 -1.91 11.82
N GLY A 375 8.62 -1.43 10.96
CA GLY A 375 9.83 -2.16 10.61
C GLY A 375 10.85 -2.06 11.74
N ALA A 376 11.46 -3.18 12.12
CA ALA A 376 12.44 -3.25 13.19
C ALA A 376 13.50 -4.34 12.92
N PHE A 377 14.61 -4.28 13.63
CA PHE A 377 15.64 -5.31 13.64
C PHE A 377 15.29 -6.39 14.68
N ASP A 378 14.35 -7.27 14.33
CA ASP A 378 13.95 -8.36 15.19
C ASP A 378 15.09 -9.37 15.38
N GLN A 379 15.29 -9.83 16.61
CA GLN A 379 16.28 -10.84 16.96
C GLN A 379 15.60 -12.13 17.37
N LEU A 380 16.03 -13.23 16.74
CA LEU A 380 15.63 -14.57 17.14
C LEU A 380 16.50 -15.02 18.30
N GLU A 381 15.88 -15.36 19.43
CA GLU A 381 16.55 -15.89 20.61
C GLU A 381 16.77 -17.40 20.52
N GLU A 382 17.66 -17.95 21.34
CA GLU A 382 18.03 -19.39 21.34
C GLU A 382 16.84 -20.34 21.57
N ASN A 383 15.79 -19.86 22.24
CA ASN A 383 14.57 -20.62 22.53
C ASN A 383 13.49 -20.51 21.44
N ASP A 384 13.83 -20.05 20.25
CA ASP A 384 12.90 -19.78 19.15
C ASP A 384 11.80 -18.75 19.50
N THR A 385 12.17 -17.73 20.21
CA THR A 385 11.30 -16.59 20.52
C THR A 385 11.81 -15.30 19.89
N VAL A 386 10.90 -14.37 19.63
CA VAL A 386 11.19 -12.98 19.25
C VAL A 386 10.39 -12.07 20.17
N ASN A 387 11.07 -11.31 21.00
CA ASN A 387 10.46 -10.37 21.94
C ASN A 387 10.29 -9.01 21.26
N ASP A 388 9.18 -8.80 20.58
CA ASP A 388 8.86 -7.60 19.81
C ASP A 388 7.80 -6.71 20.50
N ASP A 389 8.00 -6.40 21.78
CA ASP A 389 7.11 -5.51 22.55
C ASP A 389 6.91 -4.15 21.89
N TYR A 390 7.96 -3.60 21.26
CA TYR A 390 7.89 -2.36 20.49
C TYR A 390 6.88 -2.42 19.34
N ARG A 391 6.68 -3.59 18.71
CA ARG A 391 5.65 -3.79 17.68
C ARG A 391 4.27 -3.85 18.31
N ILE A 392 4.14 -4.53 19.44
CA ILE A 392 2.89 -4.57 20.20
C ILE A 392 2.47 -3.16 20.57
N ASP A 393 3.36 -2.37 21.15
CA ASP A 393 3.08 -1.00 21.57
C ASP A 393 2.68 -0.10 20.39
N TYR A 394 3.39 -0.22 19.28
CA TYR A 394 3.06 0.53 18.06
C TYR A 394 1.67 0.19 17.53
N VAL A 395 1.38 -1.09 17.33
CA VAL A 395 0.10 -1.56 16.77
C VAL A 395 -1.04 -1.23 17.73
N LYS A 396 -0.84 -1.44 19.04
CA LYS A 396 -1.83 -1.10 20.09
C LYS A 396 -2.22 0.37 20.01
N GLN A 397 -1.25 1.29 20.04
CA GLN A 397 -1.50 2.72 20.00
C GLN A 397 -2.28 3.14 18.73
N HIS A 398 -1.98 2.54 17.57
CA HIS A 398 -2.71 2.83 16.34
C HIS A 398 -4.15 2.28 16.35
N ILE A 399 -4.36 1.07 16.88
CA ILE A 399 -5.72 0.50 17.00
C ILE A 399 -6.57 1.31 18.00
N GLU A 400 -6.00 1.77 19.10
CA GLU A 400 -6.68 2.70 20.02
C GLU A 400 -7.16 3.95 19.28
N GLN A 401 -6.36 4.49 18.35
CA GLN A 401 -6.74 5.66 17.55
C GLN A 401 -7.83 5.34 16.50
N ILE A 402 -7.92 4.12 16.01
CA ILE A 402 -9.09 3.67 15.20
C ILE A 402 -10.35 3.74 16.08
N GLN A 403 -10.29 3.20 17.28
CA GLN A 403 -11.43 3.23 18.20
C GLN A 403 -11.89 4.66 18.53
N TRP A 404 -10.92 5.58 18.72
CA TRP A 404 -11.20 7.00 18.88
C TRP A 404 -11.84 7.61 17.63
N ALA A 405 -11.32 7.31 16.43
CA ALA A 405 -11.87 7.80 15.17
C ALA A 405 -13.32 7.31 14.93
N MET A 406 -13.58 6.03 15.24
CA MET A 406 -14.95 5.48 15.19
C MET A 406 -15.88 6.19 16.18
N THR A 407 -15.37 6.54 17.36
CA THR A 407 -16.13 7.32 18.36
C THR A 407 -16.38 8.76 17.87
N ASP A 408 -15.47 9.33 17.06
CA ASP A 408 -15.67 10.60 16.35
C ASP A 408 -16.73 10.51 15.22
N GLY A 409 -17.18 9.31 14.86
CA GLY A 409 -18.18 9.05 13.81
C GLY A 409 -17.63 8.55 12.49
N VAL A 410 -16.35 8.20 12.42
CA VAL A 410 -15.74 7.62 11.22
C VAL A 410 -16.17 6.16 11.04
N ASP A 411 -16.63 5.80 9.85
CA ASP A 411 -16.97 4.42 9.49
C ASP A 411 -15.69 3.66 9.07
N VAL A 412 -15.17 2.84 9.97
CA VAL A 412 -14.00 1.98 9.72
C VAL A 412 -14.43 0.52 9.85
N PHE A 413 -14.24 -0.28 8.80
CA PHE A 413 -14.70 -1.67 8.77
C PHE A 413 -13.59 -2.73 8.81
N GLY A 414 -12.31 -2.34 8.78
CA GLY A 414 -11.22 -3.30 8.87
C GLY A 414 -9.84 -2.67 9.07
N TYR A 415 -8.91 -3.49 9.54
CA TYR A 415 -7.53 -3.14 9.80
C TYR A 415 -6.60 -4.31 9.50
N SER A 416 -5.64 -4.08 8.62
CA SER A 416 -4.67 -5.08 8.15
C SER A 416 -3.26 -4.54 8.29
N PRO A 417 -2.58 -4.80 9.42
CA PRO A 417 -1.19 -4.38 9.61
C PRO A 417 -0.25 -4.91 8.52
N TRP A 418 0.79 -4.17 8.25
CA TRP A 418 1.94 -4.61 7.50
C TRP A 418 3.02 -5.12 8.46
N SER A 419 3.29 -6.43 8.50
CA SER A 419 2.82 -7.48 7.60
C SER A 419 2.43 -8.75 8.37
N ALA A 420 1.75 -9.68 7.71
CA ALA A 420 1.37 -10.97 8.31
C ALA A 420 2.59 -11.81 8.70
N ILE A 421 3.53 -11.95 7.76
CA ILE A 421 4.82 -12.66 7.93
C ILE A 421 5.96 -11.71 7.56
N ASP A 422 7.16 -11.98 8.05
CA ASP A 422 8.36 -11.27 7.60
C ASP A 422 8.54 -11.44 6.09
N LEU A 423 8.95 -10.36 5.46
CA LEU A 423 9.08 -10.25 4.01
C LEU A 423 10.34 -9.46 3.65
N ILE A 424 10.61 -9.34 2.36
CA ILE A 424 11.69 -8.49 1.88
C ILE A 424 11.19 -7.06 1.77
N SER A 425 11.76 -6.17 2.59
CA SER A 425 11.47 -4.73 2.49
C SER A 425 11.93 -4.17 1.15
N THR A 426 11.14 -3.26 0.57
CA THR A 426 11.41 -2.69 -0.75
C THR A 426 12.80 -2.05 -0.88
N HIS A 427 13.33 -1.48 0.21
CA HIS A 427 14.59 -0.72 0.20
C HIS A 427 15.64 -1.20 1.21
N GLN A 428 15.24 -2.03 2.20
CA GLN A 428 16.13 -2.44 3.32
C GLN A 428 16.25 -3.96 3.50
N GLY A 429 15.91 -4.75 2.48
CA GLY A 429 16.08 -6.20 2.50
C GLY A 429 15.23 -6.93 3.55
N CYS A 430 15.68 -8.10 3.99
CA CYS A 430 14.96 -8.89 4.98
C CYS A 430 15.30 -8.54 6.43
N SER A 431 16.33 -7.74 6.69
CA SER A 431 16.70 -7.31 8.05
C SER A 431 15.69 -6.33 8.66
N LYS A 432 14.97 -5.57 7.83
CA LYS A 432 13.85 -4.75 8.26
C LYS A 432 12.57 -5.59 8.30
N ARG A 433 12.25 -6.08 9.49
CA ARG A 433 11.16 -7.03 9.72
C ARG A 433 9.88 -6.34 10.18
N TYR A 434 8.75 -6.81 9.64
CA TYR A 434 7.43 -6.24 9.93
C TYR A 434 6.42 -7.25 10.46
N GLY A 435 6.66 -8.55 10.20
CA GLY A 435 5.68 -9.61 10.42
C GLY A 435 5.37 -9.88 11.88
N PHE A 436 4.21 -10.44 12.12
CA PHE A 436 3.88 -11.14 13.38
C PHE A 436 4.51 -12.52 13.45
N ILE A 437 4.91 -13.05 12.30
CA ILE A 437 5.56 -14.34 12.14
C ILE A 437 6.96 -14.09 11.58
N TYR A 438 7.97 -14.53 12.31
CA TYR A 438 9.35 -14.46 11.89
C TYR A 438 9.63 -15.53 10.83
N VAL A 439 10.31 -15.16 9.76
CA VAL A 439 10.82 -16.08 8.73
C VAL A 439 12.32 -16.24 8.94
N ASN A 440 12.76 -17.47 9.23
CA ASN A 440 14.16 -17.75 9.55
C ASN A 440 15.04 -17.70 8.30
N ARG A 441 15.48 -16.49 7.97
CA ARG A 441 16.47 -16.20 6.92
C ARG A 441 17.24 -14.93 7.27
N ASP A 442 18.42 -14.79 6.69
CA ASP A 442 19.19 -13.54 6.64
C ASP A 442 19.25 -13.01 5.18
N GLU A 443 19.95 -11.91 4.96
CA GLU A 443 20.00 -11.28 3.61
C GLU A 443 20.52 -12.23 2.55
N PHE A 444 21.58 -12.97 2.84
CA PHE A 444 22.26 -13.86 1.87
C PHE A 444 22.30 -15.33 2.29
N ASP A 445 21.63 -15.66 3.39
CA ASP A 445 21.49 -17.04 3.87
C ASP A 445 20.00 -17.36 4.07
N LEU A 446 19.48 -18.24 3.24
CA LEU A 446 18.07 -18.66 3.29
C LEU A 446 17.75 -19.51 4.51
N LYS A 447 18.76 -20.11 5.16
CA LYS A 447 18.57 -21.05 6.27
C LYS A 447 17.49 -22.10 5.93
N ASP A 448 16.52 -22.29 6.83
CA ASP A 448 15.40 -23.23 6.65
C ASP A 448 14.05 -22.56 6.31
N LEU A 449 14.00 -21.24 6.28
CA LEU A 449 12.79 -20.43 6.03
C LEU A 449 11.62 -20.81 6.95
N ARG A 450 11.86 -21.44 8.10
CA ARG A 450 10.78 -21.82 9.03
C ARG A 450 10.07 -20.61 9.60
N ARG A 451 8.80 -20.82 9.95
CA ARG A 451 7.92 -19.80 10.55
C ARG A 451 7.95 -19.89 12.06
N ILE A 452 8.27 -18.79 12.71
CA ILE A 452 8.35 -18.69 14.17
C ILE A 452 7.40 -17.61 14.64
N ARG A 453 6.51 -17.94 15.59
CA ARG A 453 5.56 -16.99 16.16
C ARG A 453 6.29 -16.00 17.06
N LYS A 454 6.17 -14.70 16.76
CA LYS A 454 6.72 -13.64 17.61
C LYS A 454 5.79 -13.40 18.82
N LYS A 455 6.24 -12.64 19.79
CA LYS A 455 5.41 -12.25 20.95
C LYS A 455 4.16 -11.50 20.50
N SER A 456 4.28 -10.63 19.51
CA SER A 456 3.17 -9.90 18.88
C SER A 456 2.13 -10.80 18.24
N PHE A 457 2.49 -12.01 17.77
CA PHE A 457 1.54 -13.00 17.25
C PHE A 457 0.49 -13.36 18.30
N TYR A 458 0.92 -13.68 19.50
CA TYR A 458 0.03 -14.10 20.59
C TYR A 458 -0.82 -12.94 21.11
N TRP A 459 -0.24 -11.76 21.22
CA TRP A 459 -0.96 -10.55 21.60
C TRP A 459 -2.06 -10.20 20.58
N TYR A 460 -1.75 -10.25 19.27
CA TYR A 460 -2.71 -9.92 18.22
C TYR A 460 -3.81 -10.98 18.11
N LYS A 461 -3.48 -12.25 18.34
CA LYS A 461 -4.45 -13.34 18.46
C LYS A 461 -5.48 -13.05 19.57
N GLU A 462 -5.05 -12.62 20.74
CA GLU A 462 -5.93 -12.27 21.85
C GLU A 462 -6.80 -11.04 21.54
N LEU A 463 -6.21 -10.05 20.91
CA LEU A 463 -6.91 -8.86 20.45
C LEU A 463 -8.06 -9.22 19.49
N ILE A 464 -7.79 -10.05 18.49
CA ILE A 464 -8.81 -10.49 17.52
C ILE A 464 -9.88 -11.32 18.22
N ALA A 465 -9.49 -12.25 19.09
CA ALA A 465 -10.44 -13.11 19.81
C ALA A 465 -11.40 -12.31 20.69
N SER A 466 -10.92 -11.20 21.27
CA SER A 466 -11.73 -10.29 22.08
C SER A 466 -12.46 -9.20 21.28
N ASN A 467 -12.34 -9.21 19.95
CA ASN A 467 -12.80 -8.13 19.06
C ASN A 467 -12.35 -6.73 19.54
N GLY A 468 -11.10 -6.61 19.94
CA GLY A 468 -10.50 -5.37 20.43
C GLY A 468 -10.80 -5.03 21.90
N ALA A 469 -11.56 -5.82 22.64
CA ALA A 469 -11.88 -5.53 24.05
C ALA A 469 -10.64 -5.63 24.99
N SER A 470 -9.60 -6.37 24.59
CA SER A 470 -8.34 -6.51 25.37
C SER A 470 -7.42 -5.28 25.28
N LEU A 471 -7.80 -4.25 24.51
CA LEU A 471 -7.08 -2.95 24.49
C LEU A 471 -7.24 -2.15 25.80
N ASN A 472 -8.36 -2.37 26.53
CA ASN A 472 -8.73 -1.61 27.72
C ASN A 472 -8.24 -2.27 29.01
#